data_f4d2e0799546c7a16819f0d31f0af9f6
#
_entry.id   f4d2e0799546c7a16819f0d31f0af9f6
#
_cell.length_a   1.000
_cell.length_b   1.000
_cell.length_c   1.000
_cell.angle_alpha   90.00
_cell.angle_beta   90.00
_cell.angle_gamma   90.00
#
_symmetry.space_group_name_H-M   'P 1'
#
loop_
_entity.id
_entity.type
_entity.pdbx_description
1 polymer ?
#
loop_
_entity_poly.entity_id
_entity_poly.type
_entity_poly.pdbx_seq_one_letter_code
_entity_poly.pdbx_strand_id
1 'polypeptide(L)'
;MNLETAYIAGGCYWGLENLIGQIKGIQETVVGFSGGHIDDVTYNEVSSGNTGHAETIMIKFNQDQLSFENILLEFFKLHNPTTPNQQGNDIGTQYRSSIFYTSDSQKAIAENVIKKVDASKHWDRKVITEIVAFDKFYPAEESHQKFIEKNPNGYSCHFKRNFNY
;
A
#
# COMPACT_ATOMS: atom_id res chain seq x y z
N MET A 1 6.82 13.02 -19.93
CA MET A 1 6.29 12.48 -18.67
C MET A 1 7.33 11.56 -18.05
N ASN A 2 7.68 11.78 -16.79
CA ASN A 2 8.72 11.02 -16.09
C ASN A 2 8.07 10.02 -15.12
N LEU A 3 7.81 8.79 -15.58
CA LEU A 3 7.07 7.79 -14.81
C LEU A 3 7.99 6.97 -13.90
N GLU A 4 7.53 6.73 -12.68
CA GLU A 4 8.13 5.79 -11.73
C GLU A 4 7.05 4.85 -11.22
N THR A 5 7.45 3.67 -10.76
CA THR A 5 6.53 2.67 -10.20
C THR A 5 6.83 2.44 -8.73
N ALA A 6 5.78 2.40 -7.92
CA ALA A 6 5.85 2.09 -6.49
C ALA A 6 4.94 0.91 -6.16
N TYR A 7 5.30 0.14 -5.15
CA TYR A 7 4.50 -0.99 -4.64
C TYR A 7 4.34 -0.85 -3.15
N ILE A 8 3.09 -0.72 -2.69
CA ILE A 8 2.78 -0.56 -1.27
C ILE A 8 1.62 -1.44 -0.85
N ALA A 9 1.63 -1.85 0.40
CA ALA A 9 0.59 -2.68 1.01
C ALA A 9 0.18 -2.08 2.35
N GLY A 10 -1.11 -1.95 2.61
CA GLY A 10 -1.62 -1.35 3.83
C GLY A 10 -3.04 -1.79 4.14
N GLY A 11 -3.29 -3.10 4.19
CA GLY A 11 -4.61 -3.67 4.43
C GLY A 11 -5.34 -4.04 3.15
N CYS A 12 -6.65 -4.14 3.23
CA CYS A 12 -7.47 -4.47 2.06
C CYS A 12 -7.24 -3.45 0.93
N TYR A 13 -6.86 -3.94 -0.24
CA TYR A 13 -6.48 -3.07 -1.35
C TYR A 13 -7.65 -2.35 -2.01
N TRP A 14 -8.90 -2.77 -1.78
CA TRP A 14 -10.06 -2.12 -2.39
C TRP A 14 -10.17 -0.64 -2.00
N GLY A 15 -10.23 -0.37 -0.71
CA GLY A 15 -10.36 1.00 -0.19
C GLY A 15 -9.09 1.82 -0.37
N LEU A 16 -7.94 1.20 -0.17
CA LEU A 16 -6.65 1.87 -0.30
C LEU A 16 -6.42 2.33 -1.75
N GLU A 17 -6.71 1.48 -2.72
CA GLU A 17 -6.60 1.85 -4.14
C GLU A 17 -7.49 3.05 -4.47
N ASN A 18 -8.72 3.04 -3.96
CA ASN A 18 -9.67 4.13 -4.23
C ASN A 18 -9.12 5.48 -3.74
N LEU A 19 -8.53 5.52 -2.55
CA LEU A 19 -7.99 6.75 -2.00
C LEU A 19 -6.69 7.19 -2.69
N ILE A 20 -5.79 6.25 -2.95
CA ILE A 20 -4.52 6.54 -3.62
C ILE A 20 -4.76 7.04 -5.05
N GLY A 21 -5.70 6.44 -5.77
CA GLY A 21 -6.00 6.83 -7.14
C GLY A 21 -6.49 8.27 -7.29
N GLN A 22 -6.92 8.91 -6.21
CA GLN A 22 -7.37 10.29 -6.21
C GLN A 22 -6.23 11.30 -6.09
N ILE A 23 -5.02 10.86 -5.80
CA ILE A 23 -3.87 11.76 -5.64
C ILE A 23 -3.42 12.27 -7.02
N LYS A 24 -3.29 13.60 -7.15
CA LYS A 24 -2.84 14.21 -8.40
C LYS A 24 -1.42 13.75 -8.74
N GLY A 25 -1.21 13.30 -9.97
CA GLY A 25 0.07 12.77 -10.42
C GLY A 25 0.10 11.25 -10.53
N ILE A 26 -0.88 10.55 -9.95
CA ILE A 26 -1.06 9.12 -10.15
C ILE A 26 -1.61 8.88 -11.55
N GLN A 27 -0.92 8.04 -12.32
CA GLN A 27 -1.31 7.71 -13.69
C GLN A 27 -2.06 6.40 -13.79
N GLU A 28 -1.67 5.41 -12.96
CA GLU A 28 -2.28 4.08 -12.99
C GLU A 28 -2.12 3.41 -11.64
N THR A 29 -3.15 2.67 -11.22
CA THR A 29 -3.08 1.76 -10.08
C THR A 29 -3.55 0.38 -10.51
N VAL A 30 -2.87 -0.65 -10.01
CA VAL A 30 -3.28 -2.06 -10.20
C VAL A 30 -3.17 -2.74 -8.84
N VAL A 31 -4.23 -3.42 -8.41
CA VAL A 31 -4.18 -4.20 -7.17
C VAL A 31 -3.72 -5.62 -7.45
N GLY A 32 -3.01 -6.20 -6.50
CA GLY A 32 -2.45 -7.54 -6.64
C GLY A 32 -1.74 -8.00 -5.38
N PHE A 33 -0.71 -8.82 -5.57
CA PHE A 33 -0.05 -9.52 -4.47
C PHE A 33 1.46 -9.49 -4.62
N SER A 34 2.16 -9.23 -3.51
CA SER A 34 3.63 -9.20 -3.45
C SER A 34 4.15 -9.65 -2.09
N GLY A 35 5.41 -10.03 -2.05
CA GLY A 35 6.13 -10.31 -0.81
C GLY A 35 6.00 -11.74 -0.30
N GLY A 36 5.28 -12.59 -1.00
CA GLY A 36 5.11 -14.00 -0.63
C GLY A 36 6.02 -14.95 -1.37
N HIS A 37 5.76 -16.24 -1.21
CA HIS A 37 6.62 -17.31 -1.72
C HIS A 37 5.93 -18.25 -2.72
N ILE A 38 4.63 -18.01 -3.02
CA ILE A 38 3.87 -18.79 -3.99
C ILE A 38 3.73 -17.99 -5.28
N ASP A 39 4.03 -18.60 -6.42
CA ASP A 39 3.91 -17.96 -7.72
C ASP A 39 2.47 -18.03 -8.25
N ASP A 40 2.11 -17.06 -9.10
CA ASP A 40 0.84 -17.03 -9.83
C ASP A 40 -0.40 -17.21 -8.94
N VAL A 41 -0.40 -16.53 -7.80
CA VAL A 41 -1.48 -16.65 -6.80
C VAL A 41 -2.78 -15.98 -7.26
N THR A 42 -3.89 -16.52 -6.74
CA THR A 42 -5.22 -15.92 -6.86
C THR A 42 -5.60 -15.25 -5.54
N TYR A 43 -6.66 -14.44 -5.58
CA TYR A 43 -7.21 -13.81 -4.37
C TYR A 43 -7.59 -14.87 -3.32
N ASN A 44 -8.24 -15.96 -3.75
CA ASN A 44 -8.65 -17.02 -2.83
C ASN A 44 -7.48 -17.67 -2.11
N GLU A 45 -6.37 -17.88 -2.83
CA GLU A 45 -5.15 -18.45 -2.24
C GLU A 45 -4.53 -17.48 -1.22
N VAL A 46 -4.43 -16.19 -1.56
CA VAL A 46 -3.87 -15.18 -0.65
C VAL A 46 -4.76 -14.98 0.57
N SER A 47 -6.07 -15.01 0.41
CA SER A 47 -7.02 -14.83 1.52
C SER A 47 -6.95 -15.96 2.54
N SER A 48 -6.39 -17.11 2.18
CA SER A 48 -6.14 -18.20 3.13
C SER A 48 -5.09 -17.84 4.19
N GLY A 49 -4.23 -16.85 3.89
CA GLY A 49 -3.13 -16.43 4.77
C GLY A 49 -1.87 -17.29 4.68
N ASN A 50 -1.81 -18.24 3.76
CA ASN A 50 -0.72 -19.22 3.66
C ASN A 50 0.29 -18.96 2.57
N THR A 51 0.12 -17.92 1.76
CA THR A 51 1.02 -17.64 0.62
C THR A 51 2.18 -16.71 0.98
N GLY A 52 2.09 -16.03 2.11
CA GLY A 52 3.05 -15.00 2.50
C GLY A 52 2.88 -13.68 1.77
N HIS A 53 1.99 -13.60 0.77
CA HIS A 53 1.76 -12.38 0.03
C HIS A 53 0.93 -11.37 0.82
N ALA A 54 1.23 -10.08 0.59
CA ALA A 54 0.39 -8.97 1.04
C ALA A 54 -0.47 -8.47 -0.12
N GLU A 55 -1.68 -8.03 0.19
CA GLU A 55 -2.51 -7.28 -0.75
C GLU A 55 -1.82 -5.96 -1.05
N THR A 56 -1.42 -5.78 -2.30
CA THR A 56 -0.47 -4.74 -2.72
C THR A 56 -1.07 -3.90 -3.82
N ILE A 57 -0.70 -2.63 -3.86
CA ILE A 57 -1.06 -1.73 -4.95
C ILE A 57 0.20 -1.37 -5.72
N MET A 58 0.19 -1.64 -7.02
CA MET A 58 1.19 -1.11 -7.95
C MET A 58 0.72 0.29 -8.36
N ILE A 59 1.61 1.26 -8.25
CA ILE A 59 1.30 2.67 -8.54
C ILE A 59 2.29 3.17 -9.59
N LYS A 60 1.77 3.63 -10.74
CA LYS A 60 2.57 4.39 -11.71
C LYS A 60 2.26 5.86 -11.51
N PHE A 61 3.29 6.66 -11.32
CA PHE A 61 3.11 8.09 -11.05
C PHE A 61 4.10 8.94 -11.84
N ASN A 62 3.68 10.17 -12.12
CA ASN A 62 4.47 11.14 -12.84
C ASN A 62 5.33 11.94 -11.84
N GLN A 63 6.65 11.72 -11.87
CA GLN A 63 7.58 12.38 -10.96
C GLN A 63 7.66 13.90 -11.16
N ASP A 64 7.20 14.39 -12.29
CA ASP A 64 7.13 15.84 -12.55
C ASP A 64 6.03 16.51 -11.72
N GLN A 65 5.05 15.74 -11.22
CA GLN A 65 3.90 16.24 -10.46
C GLN A 65 3.83 15.72 -9.04
N LEU A 66 4.45 14.58 -8.76
CA LEU A 66 4.27 13.86 -7.49
C LEU A 66 5.55 13.09 -7.17
N SER A 67 6.07 13.26 -5.96
CA SER A 67 7.26 12.52 -5.50
C SER A 67 6.87 11.22 -4.78
N PHE A 68 7.79 10.27 -4.75
CA PHE A 68 7.61 9.05 -3.95
C PHE A 68 7.43 9.38 -2.47
N GLU A 69 8.16 10.38 -1.95
CA GLU A 69 7.99 10.85 -0.57
C GLU A 69 6.55 11.28 -0.30
N ASN A 70 5.95 12.06 -1.19
CA ASN A 70 4.57 12.53 -1.02
C ASN A 70 3.56 11.39 -1.08
N ILE A 71 3.79 10.39 -1.94
CA ILE A 71 2.95 9.18 -1.96
C ILE A 71 2.98 8.50 -0.59
N LEU A 72 4.17 8.33 -0.01
CA LEU A 72 4.31 7.69 1.29
C LEU A 72 3.71 8.51 2.43
N LEU A 73 3.86 9.83 2.40
CA LEU A 73 3.23 10.70 3.40
C LEU A 73 1.70 10.56 3.35
N GLU A 74 1.12 10.48 2.17
CA GLU A 74 -0.31 10.21 2.03
C GLU A 74 -0.66 8.80 2.50
N PHE A 75 0.12 7.80 2.11
CA PHE A 75 -0.06 6.41 2.52
C PHE A 75 -0.19 6.28 4.05
N PHE A 76 0.66 6.98 4.79
CA PHE A 76 0.63 6.95 6.25
C PHE A 76 -0.53 7.76 6.88
N LYS A 77 -1.32 8.43 6.06
CA LYS A 77 -2.61 9.03 6.49
C LYS A 77 -3.79 8.10 6.22
N LEU A 78 -3.62 7.14 5.31
CA LEU A 78 -4.71 6.32 4.79
C LEU A 78 -4.91 5.00 5.53
N HIS A 79 -3.93 4.55 6.32
CA HIS A 79 -4.00 3.30 7.06
C HIS A 79 -3.28 3.43 8.40
N ASN A 80 -3.52 2.49 9.30
CA ASN A 80 -2.80 2.42 10.57
C ASN A 80 -1.51 1.60 10.39
N PRO A 81 -0.33 2.24 10.43
CA PRO A 81 0.94 1.54 10.18
C PRO A 81 1.54 0.92 11.45
N THR A 82 0.78 0.82 12.53
CA THR A 82 1.28 0.38 13.84
C THR A 82 0.73 -0.97 14.28
N THR A 83 -0.18 -1.57 13.49
CA THR A 83 -0.85 -2.84 13.86
C THR A 83 -0.22 -4.01 13.10
N PRO A 84 0.41 -4.98 13.79
CA PRO A 84 1.07 -6.10 13.12
C PRO A 84 0.06 -7.02 12.44
N ASN A 85 0.27 -7.27 11.14
CA ASN A 85 -0.54 -8.19 10.34
C ASN A 85 -2.05 -7.95 10.47
N GLN A 86 -2.44 -6.68 10.54
CA GLN A 86 -3.83 -6.30 10.74
C GLN A 86 -4.07 -4.88 10.24
N GLN A 87 -5.23 -4.66 9.65
CA GLN A 87 -5.69 -3.32 9.33
C GLN A 87 -7.19 -3.24 9.64
N GLY A 88 -7.54 -2.46 10.67
CA GLY A 88 -8.93 -2.40 11.14
C GLY A 88 -9.43 -3.79 11.52
N ASN A 89 -10.52 -4.22 10.90
CA ASN A 89 -11.12 -5.52 11.16
C ASN A 89 -10.49 -6.66 10.34
N ASP A 90 -9.60 -6.35 9.41
CA ASP A 90 -8.95 -7.34 8.55
C ASP A 90 -7.69 -7.87 9.24
N ILE A 91 -7.68 -9.15 9.58
CA ILE A 91 -6.60 -9.81 10.32
C ILE A 91 -5.96 -10.88 9.45
N GLY A 92 -4.62 -10.84 9.36
CA GLY A 92 -3.84 -11.79 8.60
C GLY A 92 -2.59 -11.15 8.00
N THR A 93 -1.59 -11.97 7.66
CA THR A 93 -0.34 -11.50 7.04
C THR A 93 -0.58 -10.77 5.72
N GLN A 94 -1.65 -11.12 5.00
CA GLN A 94 -2.03 -10.48 3.74
C GLN A 94 -2.45 -9.01 3.91
N TYR A 95 -2.76 -8.59 5.12
CA TYR A 95 -3.18 -7.21 5.44
C TYR A 95 -2.09 -6.39 6.13
N ARG A 96 -0.85 -6.87 6.13
CA ARG A 96 0.26 -6.16 6.76
C ARG A 96 0.64 -4.90 6.00
N SER A 97 1.26 -3.97 6.71
CA SER A 97 1.80 -2.74 6.14
C SER A 97 3.20 -3.00 5.59
N SER A 98 3.42 -2.70 4.33
CA SER A 98 4.71 -2.94 3.68
C SER A 98 4.98 -1.98 2.53
N ILE A 99 6.26 -1.63 2.36
CA ILE A 99 6.77 -0.87 1.22
C ILE A 99 7.77 -1.76 0.52
N PHE A 100 7.50 -2.08 -0.75
CA PHE A 100 8.40 -2.90 -1.58
C PHE A 100 9.22 -1.96 -2.46
N TYR A 101 10.45 -1.65 -2.06
CA TYR A 101 11.26 -0.68 -2.78
C TYR A 101 11.88 -1.28 -4.05
N THR A 102 11.92 -0.48 -5.12
CA THR A 102 12.50 -0.88 -6.41
C THR A 102 13.88 -0.28 -6.64
N SER A 103 14.35 0.56 -5.74
CA SER A 103 15.66 1.22 -5.83
C SER A 103 16.18 1.60 -4.45
N ASP A 104 17.48 1.83 -4.35
CA ASP A 104 18.09 2.33 -3.10
C ASP A 104 17.53 3.71 -2.72
N SER A 105 17.18 4.53 -3.70
CA SER A 105 16.53 5.81 -3.47
C SER A 105 15.19 5.65 -2.79
N GLN A 106 14.35 4.74 -3.29
CA GLN A 106 13.06 4.45 -2.65
C GLN A 106 13.23 3.95 -1.22
N LYS A 107 14.21 3.06 -0.99
CA LYS A 107 14.50 2.55 0.35
C LYS A 107 14.86 3.69 1.31
N ALA A 108 15.76 4.57 0.92
CA ALA A 108 16.18 5.70 1.74
C ALA A 108 15.02 6.65 2.04
N ILE A 109 14.20 6.95 1.03
CA ILE A 109 13.03 7.81 1.20
C ILE A 109 12.03 7.17 2.19
N ALA A 110 11.78 5.87 2.04
CA ALA A 110 10.87 5.14 2.94
C ALA A 110 11.34 5.19 4.39
N GLU A 111 12.63 4.95 4.62
CA GLU A 111 13.22 5.02 5.96
C GLU A 111 13.07 6.42 6.56
N ASN A 112 13.32 7.47 5.77
CA ASN A 112 13.19 8.85 6.23
C ASN A 112 11.73 9.22 6.52
N VAL A 113 10.79 8.79 5.71
CA VAL A 113 9.36 9.06 5.93
C VAL A 113 8.89 8.40 7.22
N ILE A 114 9.29 7.16 7.48
CA ILE A 114 8.92 6.47 8.72
C ILE A 114 9.46 7.24 9.95
N LYS A 115 10.67 7.75 9.87
CA LYS A 115 11.22 8.61 10.95
C LYS A 115 10.36 9.85 11.18
N LYS A 116 9.91 10.50 10.10
CA LYS A 116 9.03 11.68 10.21
C LYS A 116 7.70 11.33 10.85
N VAL A 117 7.11 10.20 10.43
CA VAL A 117 5.82 9.74 10.97
C VAL A 117 5.94 9.44 12.46
N ASP A 118 6.98 8.71 12.86
CA ASP A 118 7.22 8.42 14.28
C ASP A 118 7.46 9.70 15.10
N ALA A 119 8.23 10.64 14.55
CA ALA A 119 8.54 11.89 15.23
C ALA A 119 7.32 12.81 15.39
N SER A 120 6.33 12.68 14.52
CA SER A 120 5.11 13.50 14.55
C SER A 120 4.23 13.23 15.78
N LYS A 121 4.34 12.04 16.36
CA LYS A 121 3.52 11.58 17.49
C LYS A 121 2.01 11.55 17.22
N HIS A 122 1.60 11.52 15.94
CA HIS A 122 0.19 11.33 15.62
C HIS A 122 -0.30 9.91 15.93
N TRP A 123 0.60 8.93 15.97
CA TRP A 123 0.30 7.55 16.33
C TRP A 123 0.82 7.25 17.75
N ASP A 124 0.04 6.50 18.53
CA ASP A 124 0.41 6.11 19.89
C ASP A 124 1.55 5.09 19.95
N ARG A 125 1.77 4.39 18.85
CA ARG A 125 2.78 3.35 18.73
C ARG A 125 3.70 3.66 17.56
N LYS A 126 4.86 3.01 17.57
CA LYS A 126 5.82 3.13 16.45
C LYS A 126 5.28 2.48 15.19
N VAL A 127 5.64 3.05 14.06
CA VAL A 127 5.41 2.45 12.74
C VAL A 127 6.14 1.12 12.65
N ILE A 128 5.43 0.09 12.21
CA ILE A 128 5.97 -1.25 12.00
C ILE A 128 5.95 -1.67 10.54
N THR A 129 5.70 -0.74 9.63
CA THR A 129 5.71 -0.98 8.19
C THR A 129 7.03 -1.60 7.76
N GLU A 130 6.97 -2.71 7.04
CA GLU A 130 8.15 -3.35 6.47
C GLU A 130 8.71 -2.51 5.32
N ILE A 131 10.03 -2.47 5.20
CA ILE A 131 10.71 -1.92 4.03
C ILE A 131 11.54 -3.06 3.45
N VAL A 132 11.05 -3.67 2.37
CA VAL A 132 11.67 -4.86 1.76
C VAL A 132 11.87 -4.65 0.27
N ALA A 133 12.87 -5.33 -0.30
CA ALA A 133 13.13 -5.24 -1.73
C ALA A 133 11.98 -5.85 -2.52
N PHE A 134 11.57 -5.15 -3.58
CA PHE A 134 10.57 -5.67 -4.50
C PHE A 134 11.14 -6.88 -5.25
N ASP A 135 10.36 -7.95 -5.35
CA ASP A 135 10.71 -9.13 -6.14
C ASP A 135 9.69 -9.33 -7.27
N LYS A 136 8.47 -9.73 -6.92
CA LYS A 136 7.43 -10.03 -7.91
C LYS A 136 6.09 -9.43 -7.49
N PHE A 137 5.27 -9.13 -8.49
CA PHE A 137 3.91 -8.66 -8.30
C PHE A 137 2.98 -9.46 -9.20
N TYR A 138 1.93 -10.03 -8.63
CA TYR A 138 0.91 -10.79 -9.35
C TYR A 138 -0.40 -10.00 -9.32
N PRO A 139 -0.85 -9.45 -10.47
CA PRO A 139 -2.12 -8.72 -10.50
C PRO A 139 -3.29 -9.59 -10.06
N ALA A 140 -4.20 -9.01 -9.31
CA ALA A 140 -5.45 -9.68 -8.93
C ALA A 140 -6.40 -9.74 -10.14
N GLU A 141 -7.44 -10.56 -10.01
CA GLU A 141 -8.46 -10.72 -11.03
C GLU A 141 -9.14 -9.37 -11.35
N GLU A 142 -9.68 -9.23 -12.56
CA GLU A 142 -10.28 -7.98 -13.03
C GLU A 142 -11.40 -7.48 -12.11
N SER A 143 -12.15 -8.39 -11.51
CA SER A 143 -13.23 -8.04 -10.56
C SER A 143 -12.75 -7.27 -9.33
N HIS A 144 -11.46 -7.39 -8.98
CA HIS A 144 -10.86 -6.66 -7.85
C HIS A 144 -10.27 -5.32 -8.24
N GLN A 145 -10.06 -5.08 -9.55
CA GLN A 145 -9.49 -3.81 -10.02
C GLN A 145 -10.55 -2.71 -9.92
N LYS A 146 -10.19 -1.55 -9.34
CA LYS A 146 -11.12 -0.43 -9.16
C LYS A 146 -12.42 -0.85 -8.46
N PHE A 147 -12.29 -1.70 -7.44
CA PHE A 147 -13.44 -2.35 -6.80
C PHE A 147 -14.44 -1.34 -6.23
N ILE A 148 -13.98 -0.32 -5.51
CA ILE A 148 -14.88 0.68 -4.89
C ILE A 148 -15.54 1.55 -5.98
N GLU A 149 -14.83 1.86 -7.06
CA GLU A 149 -15.38 2.60 -8.18
C GLU A 149 -16.55 1.85 -8.84
N LYS A 150 -16.39 0.52 -9.02
CA LYS A 150 -17.41 -0.38 -9.56
C LYS A 150 -18.52 -0.69 -8.55
N ASN A 151 -18.20 -0.64 -7.26
CA ASN A 151 -19.09 -1.00 -6.15
C ASN A 151 -19.04 0.10 -5.08
N PRO A 152 -19.70 1.27 -5.30
CA PRO A 152 -19.56 2.42 -4.39
C PRO A 152 -19.95 2.15 -2.93
N ASN A 153 -20.80 1.15 -2.69
CA ASN A 153 -21.20 0.73 -1.34
C ASN A 153 -20.41 -0.49 -0.83
N GLY A 154 -19.32 -0.84 -1.53
CA GLY A 154 -18.47 -1.95 -1.16
C GLY A 154 -17.71 -1.69 0.14
N TYR A 155 -17.21 -2.78 0.72
CA TYR A 155 -16.45 -2.72 1.97
C TYR A 155 -15.17 -1.89 1.83
N SER A 156 -14.96 -0.99 2.80
CA SER A 156 -13.68 -0.28 2.96
C SER A 156 -13.47 0.07 4.43
N CYS A 157 -12.28 -0.25 4.95
CA CYS A 157 -11.85 0.17 6.29
C CYS A 157 -10.89 1.36 6.23
N HIS A 158 -10.63 1.89 5.03
CA HIS A 158 -9.68 2.98 4.83
C HIS A 158 -10.36 4.34 4.82
N PHE A 159 -9.69 5.33 5.38
CA PHE A 159 -10.11 6.73 5.36
C PHE A 159 -8.89 7.62 5.51
N LYS A 160 -9.00 8.85 5.06
CA LYS A 160 -7.89 9.81 5.16
C LYS A 160 -7.93 10.53 6.51
N ARG A 161 -6.82 10.46 7.24
CA ARG A 161 -6.62 11.18 8.50
C ARG A 161 -6.02 12.55 8.21
N ASN A 162 -6.37 13.53 9.04
CA ASN A 162 -5.87 14.90 8.89
C ASN A 162 -4.57 15.09 9.70
N PHE A 163 -3.54 14.31 9.34
CA PHE A 163 -2.23 14.36 9.98
C PHE A 163 -1.24 15.19 9.15
N ASN A 164 -0.37 15.91 9.81
CA ASN A 164 0.76 16.62 9.19
C ASN A 164 2.05 16.00 9.72
N TYR A 165 2.84 15.45 8.81
CA TYR A 165 4.10 14.81 9.15
C TYR A 165 5.31 15.68 8.88
#